data_b522232bf6cc0d230a85dfe54da8661a
#
_entry.id   b522232bf6cc0d230a85dfe54da8661a
#
_cell.length_a   1.000
_cell.length_b   1.000
_cell.length_c   1.000
_cell.angle_alpha   90.00
_cell.angle_beta   90.00
_cell.angle_gamma   90.00
#
_symmetry.space_group_name_H-M   'P 1'
#
loop_
_entity.id
_entity.type
_entity.pdbx_description
1 polymer ?
#
loop_
_entity_poly.entity_id
_entity_poly.type
_entity_poly.pdbx_seq_one_letter_code
_entity_poly.pdbx_strand_id
1 'polypeptide(L)'
;MMMDNVAKSRSTAQDADLVENAWLDELTPPSTTRERLLDAAEELVARFGFDAPSVRDIAAAANVRLAAISETFGGLDNLTSAIVERRSPTLAKARLEQLADAQADGPASLEAVVAAFIKPLFARMEVSEKWRHFAQVSAQLGSSAQWDKRLGHFLEIEAPAFLAAMRNAEPDLSQEQAAWCFAFLMGAVASATSATGWVSQLSDGMVEENDLEGMQSELLVYVPAAIRAVAQAVDQVRIGTPLPNPPASTKTRDRILDVAERLFAAHGFYGVSMRKIASAAGISVGLFHYHFKTKEGVFLAMCLRRHPALNEQRWEILEIAREMPQSRERLATVIHAHLCTPASHTKRGGRGWSNYFRAMTTAIPSHGVYWLSTLRVIADDIMHPIVAEPVSAVPNLS
;
A
#
# COMPACT_ATOMS: atom_id res chain seq x y z
N MET A 1 -19.41 28.27 22.16
CA MET A 1 -19.40 27.39 23.36
C MET A 1 -20.54 26.37 23.39
N MET A 2 -21.80 26.69 23.01
CA MET A 2 -22.88 25.69 22.94
C MET A 2 -22.86 24.84 21.66
N MET A 3 -22.43 25.38 20.52
CA MET A 3 -22.30 24.65 19.26
C MET A 3 -21.10 23.67 19.23
N ASP A 4 -19.99 24.00 19.89
CA ASP A 4 -18.84 23.07 20.03
C ASP A 4 -19.16 21.83 20.84
N ASN A 5 -20.07 21.95 21.82
CA ASN A 5 -20.48 20.80 22.63
C ASN A 5 -21.45 19.86 21.91
N VAL A 6 -22.25 20.37 20.96
CA VAL A 6 -23.17 19.53 20.16
C VAL A 6 -22.40 18.77 19.10
N ALA A 7 -21.40 19.39 18.47
CA ALA A 7 -20.52 18.70 17.51
C ALA A 7 -19.65 17.62 18.18
N LYS A 8 -19.09 17.91 19.36
CA LYS A 8 -18.36 16.91 20.15
C LYS A 8 -19.24 15.76 20.65
N SER A 9 -20.51 16.04 21.04
CA SER A 9 -21.43 14.98 21.50
C SER A 9 -21.93 14.09 20.35
N ARG A 10 -22.08 14.64 19.14
CA ARG A 10 -22.43 13.83 17.95
C ARG A 10 -21.25 12.97 17.47
N SER A 11 -20.02 13.51 17.46
CA SER A 11 -18.82 12.74 17.12
C SER A 11 -18.62 11.53 18.05
N THR A 12 -18.79 11.72 19.35
CA THR A 12 -18.65 10.63 20.34
C THR A 12 -19.74 9.56 20.25
N ALA A 13 -20.98 9.91 19.88
CA ALA A 13 -22.06 8.94 19.72
C ALA A 13 -21.87 8.08 18.48
N GLN A 14 -21.38 8.65 17.40
CA GLN A 14 -21.15 7.96 16.14
C GLN A 14 -19.90 7.08 16.19
N ASP A 15 -18.84 7.55 16.85
CA ASP A 15 -17.68 6.72 17.15
C ASP A 15 -18.08 5.52 18.04
N ALA A 16 -19.05 5.69 18.97
CA ALA A 16 -19.60 4.61 19.76
C ALA A 16 -20.34 3.56 18.92
N ASP A 17 -21.17 3.97 17.95
CA ASP A 17 -21.86 3.04 17.04
C ASP A 17 -20.89 2.25 16.14
N LEU A 18 -19.80 2.89 15.69
CA LEU A 18 -18.77 2.22 14.89
C LEU A 18 -18.02 1.15 15.70
N VAL A 19 -17.73 1.48 16.95
CA VAL A 19 -17.06 0.57 17.90
C VAL A 19 -17.99 -0.56 18.31
N GLU A 20 -19.27 -0.30 18.59
CA GLU A 20 -20.25 -1.30 19.00
C GLU A 20 -20.46 -2.36 17.91
N ASN A 21 -20.61 -1.94 16.65
CA ASN A 21 -20.74 -2.88 15.51
C ASN A 21 -19.49 -3.73 15.30
N ALA A 22 -18.29 -3.17 15.49
CA ALA A 22 -17.05 -3.93 15.36
C ALA A 22 -16.86 -4.92 16.53
N TRP A 23 -17.30 -4.55 17.73
CA TRP A 23 -17.29 -5.42 18.90
C TRP A 23 -18.25 -6.60 18.77
N LEU A 24 -19.45 -6.35 18.26
CA LEU A 24 -20.43 -7.40 17.99
C LEU A 24 -19.91 -8.42 16.95
N ASP A 25 -19.19 -7.97 15.92
CA ASP A 25 -18.56 -8.83 14.95
C ASP A 25 -17.45 -9.71 15.56
N GLU A 26 -16.69 -9.18 16.52
CA GLU A 26 -15.67 -9.94 17.25
C GLU A 26 -16.29 -11.02 18.16
N LEU A 27 -17.38 -10.69 18.86
CA LEU A 27 -18.05 -11.59 19.81
C LEU A 27 -18.93 -12.64 19.13
N THR A 28 -19.34 -12.44 17.88
CA THR A 28 -20.22 -13.35 17.17
C THR A 28 -19.40 -14.50 16.58
N PRO A 29 -19.54 -15.73 17.09
CA PRO A 29 -18.85 -16.87 16.50
C PRO A 29 -19.40 -17.17 15.12
N PRO A 30 -18.55 -17.64 14.17
CA PRO A 30 -18.98 -17.98 12.83
C PRO A 30 -20.00 -19.11 12.87
N SER A 31 -21.21 -18.84 12.37
CA SER A 31 -22.34 -19.77 12.41
C SER A 31 -22.37 -20.72 11.24
N THR A 32 -21.79 -20.33 10.12
CA THR A 32 -21.82 -21.09 8.86
C THR A 32 -20.42 -21.57 8.44
N THR A 33 -20.38 -22.60 7.60
CA THR A 33 -19.13 -23.06 6.95
C THR A 33 -18.49 -21.93 6.16
N ARG A 34 -19.29 -21.07 5.52
CA ARG A 34 -18.81 -19.92 4.77
C ARG A 34 -18.07 -18.91 5.67
N GLU A 35 -18.65 -18.57 6.80
CA GLU A 35 -18.03 -17.62 7.78
C GLU A 35 -16.75 -18.19 8.37
N ARG A 36 -16.74 -19.48 8.77
CA ARG A 36 -15.52 -20.13 9.28
C ARG A 36 -14.37 -20.12 8.27
N LEU A 37 -14.68 -20.38 6.99
CA LEU A 37 -13.69 -20.33 5.92
C LEU A 37 -13.17 -18.90 5.69
N LEU A 38 -14.06 -17.90 5.75
CA LEU A 38 -13.66 -16.49 5.59
C LEU A 38 -12.79 -16.03 6.76
N ASP A 39 -13.15 -16.34 8.00
CA ASP A 39 -12.37 -15.97 9.18
C ASP A 39 -10.98 -16.61 9.14
N ALA A 40 -10.91 -17.91 8.87
CA ALA A 40 -9.64 -18.63 8.77
C ALA A 40 -8.75 -18.13 7.62
N ALA A 41 -9.34 -17.83 6.46
CA ALA A 41 -8.60 -17.32 5.33
C ALA A 41 -8.12 -15.88 5.58
N GLU A 42 -8.96 -15.03 6.16
CA GLU A 42 -8.61 -13.64 6.52
C GLU A 42 -7.42 -13.62 7.50
N GLU A 43 -7.45 -14.42 8.56
CA GLU A 43 -6.34 -14.52 9.53
C GLU A 43 -5.05 -15.04 8.87
N LEU A 44 -5.12 -16.14 8.13
CA LEU A 44 -3.94 -16.74 7.51
C LEU A 44 -3.33 -15.82 6.44
N VAL A 45 -4.16 -15.17 5.63
CA VAL A 45 -3.69 -14.22 4.62
C VAL A 45 -3.10 -12.98 5.27
N ALA A 46 -3.71 -12.45 6.33
CA ALA A 46 -3.16 -11.31 7.07
C ALA A 46 -1.76 -11.61 7.60
N ARG A 47 -1.57 -12.80 8.18
CA ARG A 47 -0.30 -13.22 8.82
C ARG A 47 0.79 -13.64 7.84
N PHE A 48 0.43 -14.34 6.76
CA PHE A 48 1.39 -15.04 5.89
C PHE A 48 1.38 -14.55 4.44
N GLY A 49 0.46 -13.64 4.08
CA GLY A 49 0.28 -13.18 2.71
C GLY A 49 -0.62 -14.11 1.87
N PHE A 50 -1.02 -13.62 0.69
CA PHE A 50 -1.98 -14.33 -0.19
C PHE A 50 -1.49 -15.67 -0.72
N ASP A 51 -0.20 -15.79 -0.97
CA ASP A 51 0.38 -16.94 -1.68
C ASP A 51 0.91 -18.03 -0.73
N ALA A 52 0.93 -17.77 0.59
CA ALA A 52 1.46 -18.70 1.56
C ALA A 52 0.44 -19.75 2.03
N PRO A 53 -0.81 -19.41 2.40
CA PRO A 53 -1.78 -20.39 2.86
C PRO A 53 -2.27 -21.27 1.71
N SER A 54 -2.12 -22.57 1.85
CA SER A 54 -2.72 -23.52 0.93
C SER A 54 -4.22 -23.71 1.24
N VAL A 55 -4.96 -24.22 0.27
CA VAL A 55 -6.38 -24.63 0.46
C VAL A 55 -6.54 -25.59 1.64
N ARG A 56 -5.51 -26.42 1.90
CA ARG A 56 -5.50 -27.37 3.04
C ARG A 56 -5.33 -26.65 4.37
N ASP A 57 -4.48 -25.65 4.43
CA ASP A 57 -4.25 -24.87 5.66
C ASP A 57 -5.50 -24.10 6.06
N ILE A 58 -6.19 -23.48 5.09
CA ILE A 58 -7.44 -22.76 5.32
C ILE A 58 -8.55 -23.72 5.77
N ALA A 59 -8.71 -24.88 5.12
CA ALA A 59 -9.70 -25.86 5.50
C ALA A 59 -9.45 -26.42 6.91
N ALA A 60 -8.18 -26.68 7.26
CA ALA A 60 -7.78 -27.14 8.59
C ALA A 60 -8.06 -26.08 9.66
N ALA A 61 -7.66 -24.83 9.43
CA ALA A 61 -7.91 -23.71 10.36
C ALA A 61 -9.42 -23.46 10.56
N ALA A 62 -10.22 -23.55 9.48
CA ALA A 62 -11.68 -23.43 9.56
C ALA A 62 -12.37 -24.65 10.18
N ASN A 63 -11.65 -25.72 10.47
CA ASN A 63 -12.18 -27.01 10.91
C ASN A 63 -13.29 -27.55 9.99
N VAL A 64 -13.01 -27.59 8.68
CA VAL A 64 -13.90 -28.10 7.65
C VAL A 64 -13.20 -29.08 6.72
N ARG A 65 -13.96 -29.87 5.96
CA ARG A 65 -13.39 -30.74 4.93
C ARG A 65 -12.82 -29.91 3.76
N LEU A 66 -11.78 -30.41 3.12
CA LEU A 66 -11.10 -29.70 2.01
C LEU A 66 -12.05 -29.31 0.87
N ALA A 67 -13.02 -30.19 0.53
CA ALA A 67 -13.99 -29.95 -0.52
C ALA A 67 -14.90 -28.74 -0.25
N ALA A 68 -15.06 -28.33 1.02
CA ALA A 68 -15.94 -27.23 1.40
C ALA A 68 -15.57 -25.90 0.74
N ILE A 69 -14.28 -25.65 0.45
CA ILE A 69 -13.84 -24.42 -0.23
C ILE A 69 -14.39 -24.38 -1.66
N SER A 70 -14.21 -25.47 -2.41
CA SER A 70 -14.71 -25.54 -3.79
C SER A 70 -16.24 -25.53 -3.85
N GLU A 71 -16.91 -26.17 -2.89
CA GLU A 71 -18.38 -26.21 -2.80
C GLU A 71 -18.97 -24.83 -2.43
N THR A 72 -18.28 -24.07 -1.56
CA THR A 72 -18.79 -22.79 -1.05
C THR A 72 -18.40 -21.59 -1.94
N PHE A 73 -17.19 -21.60 -2.50
CA PHE A 73 -16.62 -20.46 -3.23
C PHE A 73 -16.24 -20.78 -4.68
N GLY A 74 -16.25 -22.05 -5.09
CA GLY A 74 -15.77 -22.44 -6.41
C GLY A 74 -14.24 -22.45 -6.56
N GLY A 75 -13.50 -22.01 -5.53
CA GLY A 75 -12.04 -22.01 -5.53
C GLY A 75 -11.43 -20.94 -4.62
N LEU A 76 -10.10 -20.97 -4.49
CA LEU A 76 -9.33 -20.07 -3.62
C LEU A 76 -9.46 -18.61 -4.05
N ASP A 77 -9.42 -18.34 -5.34
CA ASP A 77 -9.53 -16.99 -5.89
C ASP A 77 -10.82 -16.26 -5.48
N ASN A 78 -11.95 -16.99 -5.50
CA ASN A 78 -13.25 -16.43 -5.10
C ASN A 78 -13.34 -16.27 -3.57
N LEU A 79 -12.74 -17.19 -2.81
CA LEU A 79 -12.63 -17.05 -1.36
C LEU A 79 -11.86 -15.77 -0.98
N THR A 80 -10.75 -15.51 -1.66
CA THR A 80 -9.94 -14.29 -1.45
C THR A 80 -10.74 -13.01 -1.74
N SER A 81 -11.50 -12.99 -2.83
CA SER A 81 -12.38 -11.85 -3.14
C SER A 81 -13.45 -11.67 -2.06
N ALA A 82 -14.05 -12.78 -1.61
CA ALA A 82 -15.12 -12.76 -0.61
C ALA A 82 -14.65 -12.24 0.78
N ILE A 83 -13.35 -12.31 1.11
CA ILE A 83 -12.81 -11.70 2.33
C ILE A 83 -13.07 -10.19 2.31
N VAL A 84 -12.70 -9.53 1.21
CA VAL A 84 -12.85 -8.07 1.11
C VAL A 84 -14.31 -7.68 0.91
N GLU A 85 -15.06 -8.43 0.08
CA GLU A 85 -16.49 -8.22 -0.16
C GLU A 85 -17.33 -8.25 1.12
N ARG A 86 -16.90 -9.00 2.13
CA ARG A 86 -17.60 -9.12 3.41
C ARG A 86 -17.67 -7.81 4.19
N ARG A 87 -16.57 -7.03 4.23
CA ARG A 87 -16.42 -5.87 5.11
C ARG A 87 -16.39 -4.52 4.39
N SER A 88 -15.98 -4.49 3.11
CA SER A 88 -15.87 -3.24 2.35
C SER A 88 -17.17 -2.44 2.28
N PRO A 89 -18.37 -3.04 2.08
CA PRO A 89 -19.61 -2.27 2.05
C PRO A 89 -19.92 -1.55 3.37
N THR A 90 -19.66 -2.23 4.50
CA THR A 90 -19.86 -1.67 5.83
C THR A 90 -18.91 -0.50 6.10
N LEU A 91 -17.65 -0.64 5.67
CA LEU A 91 -16.65 0.43 5.80
C LEU A 91 -17.01 1.62 4.90
N ALA A 92 -17.34 1.37 3.63
CA ALA A 92 -17.71 2.41 2.69
C ALA A 92 -18.94 3.20 3.16
N LYS A 93 -19.96 2.51 3.68
CA LYS A 93 -21.15 3.14 4.27
C LYS A 93 -20.75 4.08 5.42
N ALA A 94 -19.95 3.61 6.37
CA ALA A 94 -19.53 4.42 7.51
C ALA A 94 -18.69 5.64 7.11
N ARG A 95 -17.84 5.51 6.10
CA ARG A 95 -17.06 6.62 5.54
C ARG A 95 -17.96 7.67 4.90
N LEU A 96 -18.96 7.24 4.12
CA LEU A 96 -19.91 8.15 3.47
C LEU A 96 -20.82 8.85 4.51
N GLU A 97 -21.24 8.16 5.56
CA GLU A 97 -22.00 8.75 6.66
C GLU A 97 -21.18 9.83 7.38
N GLN A 98 -19.93 9.54 7.74
CA GLN A 98 -19.04 10.55 8.33
C GLN A 98 -18.75 11.74 7.40
N LEU A 99 -18.61 11.48 6.10
CA LEU A 99 -18.45 12.56 5.12
C LEU A 99 -19.69 13.43 5.03
N ALA A 100 -20.89 12.82 5.02
CA ALA A 100 -22.15 13.54 5.00
C ALA A 100 -22.33 14.40 6.26
N ASP A 101 -21.98 13.89 7.43
CA ASP A 101 -22.02 14.65 8.68
C ASP A 101 -21.03 15.81 8.69
N ALA A 102 -19.83 15.61 8.16
CA ALA A 102 -18.84 16.68 8.03
C ALA A 102 -19.33 17.80 7.08
N GLN A 103 -20.25 17.50 6.19
CA GLN A 103 -20.83 18.44 5.21
C GLN A 103 -22.20 18.99 5.62
N ALA A 104 -22.74 18.62 6.78
CA ALA A 104 -24.12 18.99 7.18
C ALA A 104 -24.34 20.50 7.28
N ASP A 105 -23.33 21.25 7.68
CA ASP A 105 -23.40 22.70 7.86
C ASP A 105 -22.69 23.50 6.72
N GLY A 106 -22.35 22.83 5.62
CA GLY A 106 -21.66 23.42 4.47
C GLY A 106 -20.47 22.59 3.98
N PRO A 107 -19.62 23.14 3.12
CA PRO A 107 -18.43 22.40 2.64
C PRO A 107 -17.50 22.01 3.79
N ALA A 108 -17.16 20.73 3.87
CA ALA A 108 -16.23 20.23 4.87
C ALA A 108 -14.80 20.76 4.62
N SER A 109 -14.04 20.98 5.68
CA SER A 109 -12.59 21.22 5.56
C SER A 109 -11.88 19.99 5.03
N LEU A 110 -10.68 20.16 4.45
CA LEU A 110 -9.88 19.04 3.96
C LEU A 110 -9.54 18.03 5.05
N GLU A 111 -9.26 18.53 6.26
CA GLU A 111 -9.03 17.68 7.44
C GLU A 111 -10.24 16.82 7.78
N ALA A 112 -11.43 17.39 7.72
CA ALA A 112 -12.67 16.67 7.97
C ALA A 112 -12.95 15.62 6.89
N VAL A 113 -12.67 15.93 5.62
CA VAL A 113 -12.79 14.97 4.50
C VAL A 113 -11.82 13.79 4.70
N VAL A 114 -10.56 14.06 5.02
CA VAL A 114 -9.56 13.02 5.26
C VAL A 114 -9.90 12.21 6.51
N ALA A 115 -10.35 12.85 7.57
CA ALA A 115 -10.79 12.17 8.80
C ALA A 115 -11.98 11.23 8.54
N ALA A 116 -12.96 11.66 7.74
CA ALA A 116 -14.11 10.84 7.36
C ALA A 116 -13.70 9.55 6.62
N PHE A 117 -12.59 9.56 5.91
CA PHE A 117 -12.04 8.37 5.24
C PHE A 117 -11.26 7.45 6.20
N ILE A 118 -10.43 8.02 7.08
CA ILE A 118 -9.48 7.29 7.92
C ILE A 118 -10.15 6.73 9.19
N LYS A 119 -10.84 7.56 9.97
CA LYS A 119 -11.35 7.23 11.29
C LYS A 119 -12.26 5.99 11.35
N PRO A 120 -13.18 5.74 10.39
CA PRO A 120 -14.06 4.58 10.47
C PRO A 120 -13.33 3.23 10.43
N LEU A 121 -12.18 3.15 9.77
CA LEU A 121 -11.35 1.95 9.76
C LEU A 121 -10.62 1.80 11.10
N PHE A 122 -9.96 2.86 11.57
CA PHE A 122 -9.15 2.83 12.77
C PHE A 122 -9.99 2.54 14.02
N ALA A 123 -11.15 3.17 14.17
CA ALA A 123 -12.08 2.89 15.29
C ALA A 123 -12.46 1.40 15.37
N ARG A 124 -12.63 0.72 14.23
CA ARG A 124 -12.90 -0.71 14.18
C ARG A 124 -11.67 -1.55 14.50
N MET A 125 -10.51 -1.14 14.05
CA MET A 125 -9.25 -1.83 14.34
C MET A 125 -8.87 -1.78 15.82
N GLU A 126 -9.24 -0.74 16.54
CA GLU A 126 -8.98 -0.60 17.97
C GLU A 126 -9.65 -1.72 18.77
N VAL A 127 -10.85 -2.11 18.41
CA VAL A 127 -11.69 -3.04 19.18
C VAL A 127 -11.80 -4.44 18.58
N SER A 128 -11.35 -4.67 17.34
CA SER A 128 -11.51 -5.94 16.65
C SER A 128 -10.25 -6.39 15.91
N GLU A 129 -9.74 -7.58 16.27
CA GLU A 129 -8.63 -8.21 15.56
C GLU A 129 -9.03 -8.60 14.13
N LYS A 130 -10.28 -8.98 13.90
CA LYS A 130 -10.80 -9.27 12.55
C LYS A 130 -10.74 -8.05 11.64
N TRP A 131 -10.96 -6.84 12.16
CA TRP A 131 -10.80 -5.61 11.38
C TRP A 131 -9.34 -5.26 11.12
N ARG A 132 -8.42 -5.61 12.02
CA ARG A 132 -6.97 -5.50 11.77
C ARG A 132 -6.54 -6.44 10.65
N HIS A 133 -6.98 -7.70 10.68
CA HIS A 133 -6.73 -8.66 9.61
C HIS A 133 -7.30 -8.17 8.27
N PHE A 134 -8.53 -7.65 8.25
CA PHE A 134 -9.13 -7.07 7.05
C PHE A 134 -8.31 -5.90 6.49
N ALA A 135 -7.82 -5.00 7.34
CA ALA A 135 -6.97 -3.89 6.92
C ALA A 135 -5.65 -4.39 6.28
N GLN A 136 -4.98 -5.36 6.91
CA GLN A 136 -3.75 -5.99 6.40
C GLN A 136 -3.99 -6.70 5.07
N VAL A 137 -5.09 -7.47 4.95
CA VAL A 137 -5.48 -8.14 3.70
C VAL A 137 -5.76 -7.11 2.60
N SER A 138 -6.49 -6.04 2.92
CA SER A 138 -6.81 -4.97 1.97
C SER A 138 -5.55 -4.23 1.50
N ALA A 139 -4.60 -3.98 2.39
CA ALA A 139 -3.31 -3.36 2.08
C ALA A 139 -2.49 -4.23 1.10
N GLN A 140 -2.45 -5.54 1.32
CA GLN A 140 -1.76 -6.48 0.44
C GLN A 140 -2.40 -6.57 -0.94
N LEU A 141 -3.75 -6.58 -1.00
CA LEU A 141 -4.49 -6.61 -2.28
C LEU A 141 -4.31 -5.34 -3.10
N GLY A 142 -4.30 -4.17 -2.46
CA GLY A 142 -4.13 -2.88 -3.14
C GLY A 142 -2.85 -2.80 -3.99
N SER A 143 -1.86 -3.62 -3.69
CA SER A 143 -0.60 -3.72 -4.46
C SER A 143 -0.62 -4.82 -5.54
N SER A 144 -1.67 -5.64 -5.64
CA SER A 144 -1.75 -6.76 -6.59
C SER A 144 -2.47 -6.38 -7.88
N ALA A 145 -2.02 -6.94 -9.03
CA ALA A 145 -2.69 -6.74 -10.32
C ALA A 145 -4.10 -7.38 -10.39
N GLN A 146 -4.47 -8.18 -9.40
CA GLN A 146 -5.80 -8.79 -9.29
C GLN A 146 -6.83 -7.82 -8.70
N TRP A 147 -6.38 -6.77 -8.00
CA TRP A 147 -7.22 -5.73 -7.42
C TRP A 147 -8.10 -5.03 -8.46
N ASP A 148 -7.52 -4.65 -9.61
CA ASP A 148 -8.20 -3.91 -10.68
C ASP A 148 -9.50 -4.55 -11.18
N LYS A 149 -9.58 -5.88 -11.18
CA LYS A 149 -10.68 -6.59 -11.81
C LYS A 149 -11.82 -6.98 -10.85
N ARG A 150 -11.52 -7.14 -9.56
CA ARG A 150 -12.46 -7.74 -8.60
C ARG A 150 -12.98 -6.76 -7.56
N LEU A 151 -12.21 -5.75 -7.24
CA LEU A 151 -12.48 -4.83 -6.14
C LEU A 151 -12.67 -3.38 -6.58
N GLY A 152 -12.47 -3.08 -7.87
CA GLY A 152 -12.67 -1.73 -8.44
C GLY A 152 -14.07 -1.16 -8.17
N HIS A 153 -15.09 -2.03 -8.11
CA HIS A 153 -16.45 -1.58 -7.84
C HIS A 153 -16.65 -0.99 -6.43
N PHE A 154 -15.81 -1.34 -5.43
CA PHE A 154 -15.90 -0.69 -4.11
C PHE A 154 -15.40 0.75 -4.15
N LEU A 155 -14.40 1.03 -5.00
CA LEU A 155 -13.97 2.40 -5.25
C LEU A 155 -15.06 3.23 -5.95
N GLU A 156 -15.87 2.60 -6.79
CA GLU A 156 -16.98 3.27 -7.49
C GLU A 156 -18.05 3.78 -6.52
N ILE A 157 -18.18 3.18 -5.33
CA ILE A 157 -19.17 3.57 -4.32
C ILE A 157 -18.74 4.86 -3.59
N GLU A 158 -17.51 4.93 -3.10
CA GLU A 158 -17.06 6.01 -2.21
C GLU A 158 -16.21 7.08 -2.91
N ALA A 159 -15.37 6.69 -3.89
CA ALA A 159 -14.42 7.62 -4.51
C ALA A 159 -15.05 8.87 -5.12
N PRO A 160 -16.20 8.82 -5.84
CA PRO A 160 -16.79 10.02 -6.41
C PRO A 160 -17.14 11.08 -5.35
N ALA A 161 -17.67 10.67 -4.19
CA ALA A 161 -18.03 11.56 -3.10
C ALA A 161 -16.78 12.21 -2.47
N PHE A 162 -15.74 11.42 -2.19
CA PHE A 162 -14.49 11.92 -1.63
C PHE A 162 -13.73 12.83 -2.60
N LEU A 163 -13.67 12.51 -3.89
CA LEU A 163 -13.07 13.35 -4.92
C LEU A 163 -13.77 14.71 -5.03
N ALA A 164 -15.12 14.72 -4.99
CA ALA A 164 -15.88 15.94 -4.99
C ALA A 164 -15.64 16.77 -3.72
N ALA A 165 -15.64 16.13 -2.54
CA ALA A 165 -15.39 16.78 -1.26
C ALA A 165 -13.97 17.39 -1.17
N MET A 166 -12.95 16.67 -1.64
CA MET A 166 -11.56 17.19 -1.70
C MET A 166 -11.46 18.44 -2.57
N ARG A 167 -12.10 18.44 -3.74
CA ARG A 167 -12.09 19.61 -4.64
C ARG A 167 -12.91 20.77 -4.12
N ASN A 168 -13.97 20.52 -3.35
CA ASN A 168 -14.72 21.57 -2.68
C ASN A 168 -13.91 22.20 -1.53
N ALA A 169 -13.12 21.38 -0.82
CA ALA A 169 -12.24 21.85 0.25
C ALA A 169 -11.00 22.60 -0.28
N GLU A 170 -10.47 22.21 -1.43
CA GLU A 170 -9.32 22.81 -2.09
C GLU A 170 -9.67 23.12 -3.57
N PRO A 171 -10.25 24.32 -3.85
CA PRO A 171 -10.73 24.67 -5.19
C PRO A 171 -9.66 24.69 -6.28
N ASP A 172 -8.40 24.91 -5.92
CA ASP A 172 -7.26 24.90 -6.84
C ASP A 172 -6.85 23.47 -7.26
N LEU A 173 -7.42 22.44 -6.64
CA LEU A 173 -7.11 21.05 -6.95
C LEU A 173 -7.84 20.61 -8.23
N SER A 174 -7.10 20.33 -9.30
CA SER A 174 -7.69 19.80 -10.54
C SER A 174 -8.28 18.40 -10.34
N GLN A 175 -9.15 17.97 -11.25
CA GLN A 175 -9.75 16.62 -11.19
C GLN A 175 -8.67 15.51 -11.26
N GLU A 176 -7.64 15.69 -12.07
CA GLU A 176 -6.52 14.73 -12.17
C GLU A 176 -5.71 14.69 -10.88
N GLN A 177 -5.40 15.86 -10.31
CA GLN A 177 -4.70 15.96 -9.02
C GLN A 177 -5.50 15.34 -7.88
N ALA A 178 -6.82 15.58 -7.82
CA ALA A 178 -7.69 14.98 -6.82
C ALA A 178 -7.69 13.45 -6.90
N ALA A 179 -7.71 12.86 -8.11
CA ALA A 179 -7.63 11.42 -8.30
C ALA A 179 -6.29 10.85 -7.80
N TRP A 180 -5.17 11.53 -8.08
CA TRP A 180 -3.87 11.14 -7.54
C TRP A 180 -3.81 11.27 -6.01
N CYS A 181 -4.31 12.37 -5.46
CA CYS A 181 -4.35 12.59 -4.01
C CYS A 181 -5.18 11.52 -3.30
N PHE A 182 -6.32 11.12 -3.87
CA PHE A 182 -7.13 10.03 -3.33
C PHE A 182 -6.41 8.69 -3.40
N ALA A 183 -5.73 8.39 -4.51
CA ALA A 183 -4.91 7.18 -4.62
C ALA A 183 -3.77 7.18 -3.60
N PHE A 184 -3.12 8.32 -3.34
CA PHE A 184 -2.08 8.45 -2.33
C PHE A 184 -2.62 8.33 -0.90
N LEU A 185 -3.82 8.88 -0.60
CA LEU A 185 -4.50 8.66 0.67
C LEU A 185 -4.74 7.16 0.92
N MET A 186 -5.29 6.45 -0.06
CA MET A 186 -5.48 5.00 0.04
C MET A 186 -4.16 4.26 0.26
N GLY A 187 -3.12 4.65 -0.50
CA GLY A 187 -1.78 4.08 -0.35
C GLY A 187 -1.14 4.34 1.01
N ALA A 188 -1.32 5.53 1.57
CA ALA A 188 -0.84 5.88 2.89
C ALA A 188 -1.53 5.04 3.98
N VAL A 189 -2.86 4.91 3.92
CA VAL A 189 -3.63 4.05 4.84
C VAL A 189 -3.20 2.60 4.70
N ALA A 190 -3.08 2.08 3.47
CA ALA A 190 -2.64 0.72 3.21
C ALA A 190 -1.22 0.46 3.75
N SER A 191 -0.28 1.38 3.54
CA SER A 191 1.09 1.27 4.06
C SER A 191 1.10 1.25 5.59
N ALA A 192 0.35 2.15 6.22
CA ALA A 192 0.25 2.25 7.66
C ALA A 192 -0.33 0.97 8.29
N THR A 193 -1.35 0.37 7.67
CA THR A 193 -2.06 -0.80 8.23
C THR A 193 -1.48 -2.15 7.79
N SER A 194 -0.43 -2.17 6.97
CA SER A 194 0.13 -3.40 6.39
C SER A 194 0.92 -4.28 7.38
N ALA A 195 1.29 -3.77 8.56
CA ALA A 195 2.08 -4.45 9.59
C ALA A 195 3.37 -5.09 9.05
N THR A 196 4.14 -4.32 8.26
CA THR A 196 5.35 -4.80 7.58
C THR A 196 6.62 -4.77 8.43
N GLY A 197 6.61 -4.21 9.62
CA GLY A 197 7.78 -4.00 10.47
C GLY A 197 8.61 -2.74 10.10
N TRP A 198 8.19 -1.97 9.10
CA TRP A 198 8.98 -0.85 8.58
C TRP A 198 9.12 0.29 9.57
N VAL A 199 8.01 0.69 10.21
CA VAL A 199 8.02 1.83 11.14
C VAL A 199 8.88 1.50 12.35
N SER A 200 8.74 0.30 12.90
CA SER A 200 9.58 -0.17 14.00
C SER A 200 11.06 -0.20 13.62
N GLN A 201 11.39 -0.66 12.42
CA GLN A 201 12.78 -0.71 11.95
C GLN A 201 13.35 0.70 11.69
N LEU A 202 12.58 1.61 11.07
CA LEU A 202 13.01 2.97 10.78
C LEU A 202 13.20 3.81 12.05
N SER A 203 12.47 3.48 13.10
CA SER A 203 12.55 4.15 14.41
C SER A 203 13.49 3.44 15.40
N ASP A 204 14.28 2.45 14.96
CA ASP A 204 15.11 1.61 15.85
C ASP A 204 14.30 1.02 17.03
N GLY A 205 13.05 0.67 16.78
CA GLY A 205 12.13 0.09 17.77
C GLY A 205 11.48 1.11 18.70
N MET A 206 11.61 2.41 18.47
CA MET A 206 10.95 3.45 19.28
C MET A 206 9.44 3.51 19.03
N VAL A 207 8.99 3.16 17.85
CA VAL A 207 7.57 3.12 17.47
C VAL A 207 7.15 1.69 17.17
N GLU A 208 6.06 1.26 17.79
CA GLU A 208 5.48 -0.06 17.54
C GLU A 208 4.44 0.00 16.42
N GLU A 209 4.39 -1.04 15.58
CA GLU A 209 3.43 -1.11 14.46
C GLU A 209 1.97 -1.31 14.87
N ASN A 210 1.71 -1.61 16.13
CA ASN A 210 0.38 -1.72 16.72
C ASN A 210 -0.08 -0.41 17.41
N ASP A 211 0.72 0.65 17.38
CA ASP A 211 0.32 1.98 17.86
C ASP A 211 -0.68 2.61 16.87
N LEU A 212 -1.94 2.19 16.97
CA LEU A 212 -3.02 2.67 16.11
C LEU A 212 -3.33 4.16 16.32
N GLU A 213 -3.20 4.66 17.55
CA GLU A 213 -3.44 6.07 17.87
C GLU A 213 -2.37 6.97 17.24
N GLY A 214 -1.10 6.65 17.43
CA GLY A 214 0.01 7.36 16.79
C GLY A 214 -0.09 7.33 15.28
N MET A 215 -0.32 6.15 14.69
CA MET A 215 -0.50 5.97 13.26
C MET A 215 -1.64 6.82 12.68
N GLN A 216 -2.79 6.83 13.34
CA GLN A 216 -3.95 7.64 12.93
C GLN A 216 -3.65 9.13 13.02
N SER A 217 -3.03 9.57 14.12
CA SER A 217 -2.66 10.97 14.34
C SER A 217 -1.74 11.49 13.24
N GLU A 218 -0.69 10.74 12.91
CA GLU A 218 0.26 11.11 11.86
C GLU A 218 -0.40 11.15 10.47
N LEU A 219 -1.27 10.20 10.15
CA LEU A 219 -2.01 10.22 8.88
C LEU A 219 -2.92 11.45 8.76
N LEU A 220 -3.59 11.85 9.85
CA LEU A 220 -4.49 13.00 9.89
C LEU A 220 -3.76 14.34 9.74
N VAL A 221 -2.47 14.40 10.03
CA VAL A 221 -1.61 15.56 9.80
C VAL A 221 -0.99 15.51 8.41
N TYR A 222 -0.38 14.37 8.05
CA TYR A 222 0.39 14.20 6.82
C TYR A 222 -0.46 14.33 5.56
N VAL A 223 -1.61 13.65 5.50
CA VAL A 223 -2.39 13.57 4.26
C VAL A 223 -3.00 14.92 3.85
N PRO A 224 -3.66 15.70 4.73
CA PRO A 224 -4.17 17.01 4.36
C PRO A 224 -3.05 17.97 3.94
N ALA A 225 -1.91 17.95 4.62
CA ALA A 225 -0.76 18.78 4.27
C ALA A 225 -0.23 18.44 2.87
N ALA A 226 -0.12 17.15 2.54
CA ALA A 226 0.32 16.70 1.22
C ALA A 226 -0.66 17.10 0.11
N ILE A 227 -1.96 16.98 0.33
CA ILE A 227 -2.99 17.37 -0.65
C ILE A 227 -2.94 18.90 -0.91
N ARG A 228 -2.81 19.73 0.13
CA ARG A 228 -2.65 21.18 -0.03
C ARG A 228 -1.38 21.53 -0.80
N ALA A 229 -0.27 20.87 -0.51
CA ALA A 229 0.97 21.09 -1.25
C ALA A 229 0.80 20.78 -2.75
N VAL A 230 0.03 19.77 -3.11
CA VAL A 230 -0.30 19.46 -4.52
C VAL A 230 -1.20 20.52 -5.14
N ALA A 231 -2.24 21.00 -4.42
CA ALA A 231 -3.14 22.05 -4.89
C ALA A 231 -2.42 23.39 -5.12
N GLN A 232 -1.42 23.70 -4.27
CA GLN A 232 -0.65 24.94 -4.32
C GLN A 232 0.60 24.87 -5.21
N ALA A 233 0.94 23.70 -5.74
CA ALA A 233 2.11 23.52 -6.59
C ALA A 233 1.93 24.27 -7.91
N VAL A 234 2.48 25.47 -7.98
CA VAL A 234 2.63 26.25 -9.21
C VAL A 234 3.80 25.68 -9.97
N ASP A 235 3.52 25.19 -11.18
CA ASP A 235 4.48 24.68 -12.16
C ASP A 235 5.52 23.61 -11.70
N GLN A 236 5.28 22.49 -12.25
CA GLN A 236 6.01 21.23 -12.35
C GLN A 236 7.51 21.32 -12.05
N VAL A 237 7.89 20.72 -10.94
CA VAL A 237 9.25 20.18 -10.83
C VAL A 237 9.48 19.29 -12.06
N ARG A 238 10.41 19.66 -12.93
CA ARG A 238 10.69 18.94 -14.17
C ARG A 238 11.09 17.51 -13.81
N ILE A 239 10.24 16.56 -14.14
CA ILE A 239 10.56 15.14 -14.02
C ILE A 239 11.81 14.89 -14.86
N GLY A 240 12.88 14.41 -14.25
CA GLY A 240 14.13 14.11 -14.93
C GLY A 240 13.91 13.20 -16.14
N THR A 241 14.83 13.23 -17.09
CA THR A 241 14.75 12.38 -18.30
C THR A 241 14.78 10.91 -17.89
N PRO A 242 13.80 10.10 -18.27
CA PRO A 242 13.79 8.68 -17.94
C PRO A 242 15.04 7.99 -18.49
N LEU A 243 15.68 7.19 -17.65
CA LEU A 243 16.80 6.38 -18.09
C LEU A 243 16.34 5.34 -19.11
N PRO A 244 17.11 5.12 -20.18
CA PRO A 244 16.79 4.09 -21.16
C PRO A 244 16.82 2.71 -20.50
N ASN A 245 15.99 1.80 -21.01
CA ASN A 245 16.13 0.40 -20.63
C ASN A 245 17.54 -0.08 -20.97
N PRO A 246 18.20 -0.84 -20.09
CA PRO A 246 19.47 -1.45 -20.44
C PRO A 246 19.27 -2.30 -21.71
N PRO A 247 20.25 -2.31 -22.64
CA PRO A 247 20.16 -3.09 -23.84
C PRO A 247 19.95 -4.57 -23.52
N ALA A 248 19.18 -5.27 -24.37
CA ALA A 248 18.97 -6.70 -24.22
C ALA A 248 20.33 -7.42 -24.18
N SER A 249 20.62 -8.06 -23.04
CA SER A 249 21.90 -8.75 -22.87
C SER A 249 21.86 -10.15 -23.49
N THR A 250 22.93 -10.52 -24.17
CA THR A 250 23.13 -11.89 -24.66
C THR A 250 23.56 -12.87 -23.55
N LYS A 251 23.92 -12.37 -22.35
CA LYS A 251 24.34 -13.20 -21.22
C LYS A 251 23.14 -13.94 -20.62
N THR A 252 23.32 -15.22 -20.38
CA THR A 252 22.29 -16.10 -19.81
C THR A 252 21.71 -15.54 -18.48
N ARG A 253 22.58 -14.98 -17.63
CA ARG A 253 22.16 -14.39 -16.35
C ARG A 253 21.16 -13.24 -16.55
N ASP A 254 21.44 -12.33 -17.46
CA ASP A 254 20.58 -11.18 -17.73
C ASP A 254 19.25 -11.60 -18.37
N ARG A 255 19.28 -12.60 -19.25
CA ARG A 255 18.07 -13.20 -19.82
C ARG A 255 17.16 -13.80 -18.76
N ILE A 256 17.75 -14.47 -17.74
CA ILE A 256 16.98 -14.96 -16.60
C ILE A 256 16.33 -13.81 -15.84
N LEU A 257 17.05 -12.72 -15.57
CA LEU A 257 16.54 -11.54 -14.88
C LEU A 257 15.41 -10.84 -15.66
N ASP A 258 15.53 -10.71 -16.97
CA ASP A 258 14.47 -10.12 -17.82
C ASP A 258 13.18 -10.96 -17.82
N VAL A 259 13.33 -12.28 -17.81
CA VAL A 259 12.20 -13.19 -17.72
C VAL A 259 11.57 -13.14 -16.34
N ALA A 260 12.38 -13.18 -15.29
CA ALA A 260 11.93 -13.11 -13.91
C ALA A 260 11.16 -11.81 -13.64
N GLU A 261 11.69 -10.67 -14.08
CA GLU A 261 11.06 -9.36 -13.95
C GLU A 261 9.65 -9.33 -14.57
N ARG A 262 9.49 -9.89 -15.78
CA ARG A 262 8.18 -9.99 -16.43
C ARG A 262 7.22 -10.91 -15.68
N LEU A 263 7.70 -12.06 -15.22
CA LEU A 263 6.87 -13.05 -14.54
C LEU A 263 6.45 -12.55 -13.16
N PHE A 264 7.35 -11.96 -12.38
CA PHE A 264 7.02 -11.37 -11.09
C PHE A 264 6.05 -10.19 -11.23
N ALA A 265 6.22 -9.35 -12.25
CA ALA A 265 5.29 -8.27 -12.54
C ALA A 265 3.87 -8.76 -12.89
N ALA A 266 3.76 -9.92 -13.58
CA ALA A 266 2.48 -10.46 -14.04
C ALA A 266 1.76 -11.32 -13.00
N HIS A 267 2.51 -12.01 -12.12
CA HIS A 267 1.98 -13.07 -11.27
C HIS A 267 2.34 -12.91 -9.79
N GLY A 268 3.02 -11.80 -9.41
CA GLY A 268 3.57 -11.63 -8.08
C GLY A 268 4.77 -12.55 -7.80
N PHE A 269 5.46 -12.30 -6.69
CA PHE A 269 6.62 -13.10 -6.32
C PHE A 269 6.26 -14.58 -6.06
N TYR A 270 5.16 -14.85 -5.38
CA TYR A 270 4.75 -16.20 -4.98
C TYR A 270 4.13 -17.00 -6.13
N GLY A 271 3.41 -16.36 -7.04
CA GLY A 271 2.81 -17.00 -8.21
C GLY A 271 3.82 -17.48 -9.26
N VAL A 272 5.14 -17.34 -8.99
CA VAL A 272 6.22 -17.71 -9.90
C VAL A 272 7.16 -18.72 -9.24
N SER A 273 7.33 -19.89 -9.88
CA SER A 273 8.33 -20.89 -9.49
C SER A 273 9.62 -20.72 -10.28
N MET A 274 10.74 -21.22 -9.69
CA MET A 274 12.03 -21.27 -10.40
C MET A 274 11.96 -22.08 -11.70
N ARG A 275 11.15 -23.16 -11.73
CA ARG A 275 10.91 -23.95 -12.94
C ARG A 275 10.22 -23.12 -14.04
N LYS A 276 9.23 -22.28 -13.65
CA LYS A 276 8.53 -21.39 -14.59
C LYS A 276 9.50 -20.35 -15.18
N ILE A 277 10.39 -19.78 -14.35
CA ILE A 277 11.43 -18.85 -14.83
C ILE A 277 12.41 -19.55 -15.78
N ALA A 278 12.95 -20.72 -15.40
CA ALA A 278 13.88 -21.48 -16.21
C ALA A 278 13.29 -21.86 -17.57
N SER A 279 12.06 -22.40 -17.58
CA SER A 279 11.32 -22.75 -18.80
C SER A 279 11.12 -21.53 -19.71
N ALA A 280 10.66 -20.42 -19.17
CA ALA A 280 10.43 -19.19 -19.91
C ALA A 280 11.74 -18.52 -20.42
N ALA A 281 12.86 -18.75 -19.73
CA ALA A 281 14.19 -18.31 -20.13
C ALA A 281 14.85 -19.26 -21.14
N GLY A 282 14.22 -20.40 -21.48
CA GLY A 282 14.77 -21.40 -22.41
C GLY A 282 16.03 -22.08 -21.86
N ILE A 283 16.10 -22.37 -20.55
CA ILE A 283 17.25 -22.99 -19.90
C ILE A 283 16.80 -24.17 -19.02
N SER A 284 17.75 -25.06 -18.68
CA SER A 284 17.49 -26.11 -17.71
C SER A 284 17.40 -25.55 -16.28
N VAL A 285 16.66 -26.24 -15.41
CA VAL A 285 16.60 -25.91 -13.98
C VAL A 285 17.98 -25.98 -13.31
N GLY A 286 18.85 -26.91 -13.75
CA GLY A 286 20.23 -26.99 -13.28
C GLY A 286 21.06 -25.75 -13.60
N LEU A 287 20.95 -25.22 -14.83
CA LEU A 287 21.61 -23.99 -15.24
C LEU A 287 21.04 -22.76 -14.50
N PHE A 288 19.74 -22.76 -14.22
CA PHE A 288 19.12 -21.74 -13.36
C PHE A 288 19.76 -21.75 -11.98
N HIS A 289 19.85 -22.93 -11.31
CA HIS A 289 20.48 -23.07 -10.00
C HIS A 289 21.97 -22.71 -9.97
N TYR A 290 22.67 -22.87 -11.10
CA TYR A 290 24.05 -22.40 -11.23
C TYR A 290 24.15 -20.87 -11.11
N HIS A 291 23.24 -20.14 -11.75
CA HIS A 291 23.23 -18.68 -11.72
C HIS A 291 22.58 -18.10 -10.46
N PHE A 292 21.51 -18.74 -9.98
CA PHE A 292 20.70 -18.26 -8.87
C PHE A 292 20.23 -19.44 -8.02
N LYS A 293 20.73 -19.55 -6.82
CA LYS A 293 20.43 -20.68 -5.93
C LYS A 293 18.97 -20.74 -5.50
N THR A 294 18.34 -19.56 -5.33
CA THR A 294 16.97 -19.43 -4.81
C THR A 294 16.16 -18.41 -5.64
N LYS A 295 14.87 -18.43 -5.47
CA LYS A 295 13.96 -17.46 -6.09
C LYS A 295 14.20 -16.05 -5.55
N GLU A 296 14.47 -15.95 -4.27
CA GLU A 296 14.84 -14.73 -3.57
C GLU A 296 16.14 -14.13 -4.14
N GLY A 297 17.12 -14.97 -4.42
CA GLY A 297 18.38 -14.57 -5.05
C GLY A 297 18.18 -13.97 -6.45
N VAL A 298 17.21 -14.48 -7.23
CA VAL A 298 16.84 -13.88 -8.53
C VAL A 298 16.19 -12.52 -8.32
N PHE A 299 15.25 -12.44 -7.37
CA PHE A 299 14.55 -11.20 -7.09
C PHE A 299 15.50 -10.11 -6.61
N LEU A 300 16.37 -10.41 -5.65
CA LEU A 300 17.40 -9.49 -5.18
C LEU A 300 18.33 -9.04 -6.32
N ALA A 301 18.79 -9.97 -7.16
CA ALA A 301 19.65 -9.63 -8.29
C ALA A 301 18.93 -8.75 -9.34
N MET A 302 17.62 -8.93 -9.51
CA MET A 302 16.77 -8.06 -10.33
C MET A 302 16.74 -6.65 -9.75
N CYS A 303 16.56 -6.51 -8.44
CA CYS A 303 16.55 -5.23 -7.75
C CYS A 303 17.92 -4.53 -7.90
N LEU A 304 19.01 -5.22 -7.55
CA LEU A 304 20.37 -4.68 -7.61
C LEU A 304 20.79 -4.28 -9.03
N ARG A 305 20.24 -4.88 -10.08
CA ARG A 305 20.55 -4.52 -11.48
C ARG A 305 20.06 -3.10 -11.84
N ARG A 306 18.91 -2.69 -11.31
CA ARG A 306 18.30 -1.40 -11.65
C ARG A 306 18.56 -0.30 -10.62
N HIS A 307 18.91 -0.69 -9.42
CA HIS A 307 19.12 0.21 -8.30
C HIS A 307 20.17 1.32 -8.55
N PRO A 308 21.37 1.04 -9.13
CA PRO A 308 22.37 2.09 -9.34
C PRO A 308 21.85 3.23 -10.21
N ALA A 309 21.22 2.90 -11.34
CA ALA A 309 20.70 3.90 -12.26
C ALA A 309 19.57 4.76 -11.62
N LEU A 310 18.73 4.13 -10.80
CA LEU A 310 17.66 4.82 -10.08
C LEU A 310 18.22 5.78 -9.01
N ASN A 311 19.27 5.35 -8.31
CA ASN A 311 19.91 6.15 -7.28
C ASN A 311 20.72 7.31 -7.86
N GLU A 312 21.45 7.11 -8.94
CA GLU A 312 22.18 8.18 -9.59
C GLU A 312 21.27 9.38 -9.86
N GLN A 313 20.10 9.15 -10.45
CA GLN A 313 19.14 10.21 -10.71
C GLN A 313 18.55 10.84 -9.44
N ARG A 314 18.32 10.03 -8.40
CA ARG A 314 17.87 10.55 -7.10
C ARG A 314 18.93 11.46 -6.46
N TRP A 315 20.19 11.04 -6.49
CA TRP A 315 21.28 11.82 -5.94
C TRP A 315 21.46 13.14 -6.65
N GLU A 316 21.35 13.20 -7.98
CA GLU A 316 21.40 14.46 -8.73
C GLU A 316 20.33 15.46 -8.23
N ILE A 317 19.09 15.00 -8.01
CA ILE A 317 18.01 15.85 -7.52
C ILE A 317 18.26 16.26 -6.04
N LEU A 318 18.77 15.35 -5.22
CA LEU A 318 19.08 15.65 -3.81
C LEU A 318 20.22 16.63 -3.66
N GLU A 319 21.25 16.59 -4.51
CA GLU A 319 22.31 17.62 -4.53
C GLU A 319 21.73 19.00 -4.85
N ILE A 320 20.82 19.09 -5.82
CA ILE A 320 20.12 20.36 -6.10
C ILE A 320 19.34 20.82 -4.85
N ALA A 321 18.64 19.90 -4.17
CA ALA A 321 17.89 20.24 -2.97
C ALA A 321 18.80 20.73 -1.82
N ARG A 322 20.02 20.20 -1.69
CA ARG A 322 20.99 20.61 -0.66
C ARG A 322 21.48 22.05 -0.82
N GLU A 323 21.57 22.53 -2.06
CA GLU A 323 21.95 23.90 -2.36
C GLU A 323 20.81 24.90 -2.13
N MET A 324 19.56 24.43 -1.98
CA MET A 324 18.40 25.28 -1.73
C MET A 324 18.34 25.74 -0.26
N PRO A 325 17.84 26.95 0.03
CA PRO A 325 17.50 27.36 1.39
C PRO A 325 16.53 26.40 2.04
N GLN A 326 16.54 26.31 3.37
CA GLN A 326 15.54 25.56 4.11
C GLN A 326 14.15 26.15 3.83
N SER A 327 13.35 25.44 3.06
CA SER A 327 12.06 25.94 2.57
C SER A 327 11.12 24.78 2.18
N ARG A 328 9.86 25.12 1.94
CA ARG A 328 8.89 24.15 1.41
C ARG A 328 9.29 23.64 0.02
N GLU A 329 9.92 24.48 -0.80
CA GLU A 329 10.42 24.09 -2.12
C GLU A 329 11.55 23.04 -2.00
N ARG A 330 12.47 23.22 -1.05
CA ARG A 330 13.49 22.21 -0.77
C ARG A 330 12.85 20.87 -0.38
N LEU A 331 11.89 20.87 0.56
CA LEU A 331 11.18 19.67 0.96
C LEU A 331 10.46 19.02 -0.24
N ALA A 332 9.76 19.82 -1.05
CA ALA A 332 9.09 19.33 -2.26
C ALA A 332 10.08 18.69 -3.23
N THR A 333 11.29 19.26 -3.40
CA THR A 333 12.34 18.71 -4.25
C THR A 333 12.86 17.38 -3.72
N VAL A 334 13.06 17.25 -2.41
CA VAL A 334 13.44 15.99 -1.76
C VAL A 334 12.37 14.91 -1.96
N ILE A 335 11.11 15.25 -1.69
CA ILE A 335 9.99 14.33 -1.91
C ILE A 335 9.90 13.92 -3.39
N HIS A 336 10.11 14.89 -4.30
CA HIS A 336 10.12 14.64 -5.73
C HIS A 336 11.19 13.62 -6.14
N ALA A 337 12.40 13.75 -5.62
CA ALA A 337 13.50 12.81 -5.91
C ALA A 337 13.10 11.35 -5.62
N HIS A 338 12.29 11.15 -4.58
CA HIS A 338 11.93 9.81 -4.11
C HIS A 338 10.66 9.25 -4.76
N LEU A 339 9.65 10.08 -4.97
CA LEU A 339 8.35 9.64 -5.48
C LEU A 339 8.24 9.75 -7.00
N CYS A 340 8.72 10.86 -7.58
CA CYS A 340 8.52 11.11 -9.00
C CYS A 340 9.57 10.45 -9.88
N THR A 341 10.77 10.19 -9.39
CA THR A 341 11.79 9.43 -10.15
C THR A 341 11.29 8.03 -10.52
N PRO A 342 10.81 7.20 -9.56
CA PRO A 342 10.18 5.93 -9.89
C PRO A 342 8.97 6.06 -10.84
N ALA A 343 8.09 7.03 -10.60
CA ALA A 343 6.89 7.24 -11.41
C ALA A 343 7.24 7.62 -12.87
N SER A 344 8.29 8.45 -13.08
CA SER A 344 8.75 8.81 -14.40
C SER A 344 9.28 7.62 -15.20
N HIS A 345 10.03 6.73 -14.55
CA HIS A 345 10.53 5.51 -15.16
C HIS A 345 9.40 4.55 -15.51
N THR A 346 8.38 4.42 -14.67
CA THR A 346 7.21 3.59 -14.93
C THR A 346 6.46 4.08 -16.18
N LYS A 347 6.27 5.38 -16.33
CA LYS A 347 5.46 5.98 -17.39
C LYS A 347 6.24 6.13 -18.72
N ARG A 348 7.54 6.44 -18.68
CA ARG A 348 8.36 6.82 -19.84
C ARG A 348 9.54 5.89 -20.13
N GLY A 349 9.97 5.11 -19.15
CA GLY A 349 11.15 4.22 -19.23
C GLY A 349 10.94 2.88 -19.92
N GLY A 350 9.75 2.66 -20.49
CA GLY A 350 9.42 1.44 -21.24
C GLY A 350 9.02 0.25 -20.34
N ARG A 351 8.69 -0.88 -21.00
CA ARG A 351 8.13 -2.07 -20.33
C ARG A 351 9.01 -2.65 -19.23
N GLY A 352 10.32 -2.56 -19.34
CA GLY A 352 11.22 -3.10 -18.34
C GLY A 352 11.10 -2.36 -16.99
N TRP A 353 11.06 -1.04 -16.98
CA TRP A 353 10.88 -0.27 -15.77
C TRP A 353 9.48 -0.47 -15.16
N SER A 354 8.44 -0.52 -15.99
CA SER A 354 7.08 -0.83 -15.52
C SER A 354 7.01 -2.21 -14.86
N ASN A 355 7.65 -3.23 -15.43
CA ASN A 355 7.71 -4.56 -14.85
C ASN A 355 8.47 -4.57 -13.52
N TYR A 356 9.62 -3.88 -13.47
CA TYR A 356 10.43 -3.76 -12.26
C TYR A 356 9.62 -3.18 -11.09
N PHE A 357 9.00 -2.01 -11.28
CA PHE A 357 8.23 -1.38 -10.20
C PHE A 357 6.99 -2.20 -9.82
N ARG A 358 6.30 -2.81 -10.78
CA ARG A 358 5.19 -3.70 -10.49
C ARG A 358 5.64 -4.92 -9.70
N ALA A 359 6.77 -5.54 -10.04
CA ALA A 359 7.33 -6.66 -9.28
C ALA A 359 7.69 -6.25 -7.84
N MET A 360 8.28 -5.05 -7.65
CA MET A 360 8.62 -4.52 -6.34
C MET A 360 7.36 -4.26 -5.49
N THR A 361 6.36 -3.57 -6.04
CA THR A 361 5.14 -3.22 -5.31
C THR A 361 4.29 -4.43 -4.94
N THR A 362 4.39 -5.54 -5.68
CA THR A 362 3.68 -6.78 -5.37
C THR A 362 4.43 -7.69 -4.39
N ALA A 363 5.77 -7.59 -4.32
CA ALA A 363 6.58 -8.45 -3.45
C ALA A 363 6.74 -7.87 -2.03
N ILE A 364 6.93 -6.56 -1.90
CA ILE A 364 7.24 -5.90 -0.62
C ILE A 364 6.10 -6.05 0.41
N PRO A 365 4.83 -5.78 0.09
CA PRO A 365 3.75 -5.85 1.07
C PRO A 365 3.44 -7.26 1.57
N SER A 366 3.84 -8.29 0.83
CA SER A 366 3.46 -9.67 1.16
C SER A 366 4.33 -10.33 2.23
N HIS A 367 5.47 -9.78 2.64
CA HIS A 367 6.44 -10.49 3.52
C HIS A 367 7.32 -9.56 4.38
N GLY A 368 6.79 -8.47 4.87
CA GLY A 368 7.37 -7.51 5.83
C GLY A 368 8.84 -7.75 6.23
N VAL A 369 9.03 -8.40 7.36
CA VAL A 369 10.35 -8.56 8.01
C VAL A 369 11.36 -9.39 7.19
N TYR A 370 10.91 -10.39 6.43
CA TYR A 370 11.82 -11.24 5.64
C TYR A 370 12.45 -10.47 4.48
N TRP A 371 11.67 -9.67 3.76
CA TRP A 371 12.19 -8.86 2.67
C TRP A 371 13.05 -7.70 3.16
N LEU A 372 12.75 -7.14 4.32
CA LEU A 372 13.55 -6.08 4.93
C LEU A 372 14.99 -6.54 5.17
N SER A 373 15.20 -7.72 5.72
CA SER A 373 16.55 -8.27 5.92
C SER A 373 17.28 -8.52 4.59
N THR A 374 16.56 -8.95 3.56
CA THR A 374 17.10 -9.25 2.23
C THR A 374 17.37 -7.99 1.41
N LEU A 375 16.50 -6.98 1.52
CA LEU A 375 16.61 -5.70 0.82
C LEU A 375 17.35 -4.63 1.64
N ARG A 376 17.80 -4.93 2.85
CA ARG A 376 18.49 -3.98 3.74
C ARG A 376 19.66 -3.29 3.03
N VAL A 377 20.43 -4.01 2.24
CA VAL A 377 21.54 -3.44 1.45
C VAL A 377 21.04 -2.38 0.44
N ILE A 378 19.82 -2.56 -0.08
CA ILE A 378 19.18 -1.60 -0.99
C ILE A 378 18.50 -0.51 -0.16
N ALA A 379 17.90 -0.88 0.96
CA ALA A 379 17.16 0.03 1.82
C ALA A 379 18.08 1.05 2.50
N ASP A 380 19.23 0.63 3.02
CA ASP A 380 20.17 1.54 3.69
C ASP A 380 20.65 2.65 2.74
N ASP A 381 20.92 2.33 1.47
CA ASP A 381 21.31 3.33 0.46
C ASP A 381 20.15 4.27 0.04
N ILE A 382 18.90 3.84 0.18
CA ILE A 382 17.71 4.61 -0.22
C ILE A 382 17.12 5.37 0.97
N MET A 383 16.95 4.67 2.08
CA MET A 383 16.13 5.16 3.20
C MET A 383 16.87 6.18 4.06
N HIS A 384 18.17 6.00 4.27
CA HIS A 384 18.95 6.94 5.08
C HIS A 384 18.91 8.38 4.55
N PRO A 385 19.09 8.64 3.25
CA PRO A 385 18.91 9.98 2.69
C PRO A 385 17.45 10.45 2.72
N ILE A 386 16.47 9.54 2.55
CA ILE A 386 15.05 9.89 2.59
C ILE A 386 14.66 10.44 3.96
N VAL A 387 15.17 9.85 5.04
CA VAL A 387 14.84 10.28 6.40
C VAL A 387 15.65 11.50 6.82
N ALA A 388 16.93 11.53 6.49
CA ALA A 388 17.83 12.61 6.92
C ALA A 388 17.57 13.96 6.23
N GLU A 389 17.25 13.96 4.94
CA GLU A 389 17.09 15.20 4.17
C GLU A 389 15.79 15.98 4.50
N PRO A 390 14.60 15.36 4.67
CA PRO A 390 13.41 16.10 5.11
C PRO A 390 13.60 16.80 6.46
N VAL A 391 14.26 16.14 7.42
CA VAL A 391 14.55 16.72 8.74
C VAL A 391 15.45 17.96 8.58
N SER A 392 16.42 17.92 7.68
CA SER A 392 17.28 19.07 7.41
C SER A 392 16.59 20.18 6.60
N ALA A 393 15.56 19.85 5.85
CA ALA A 393 14.84 20.81 5.00
C ALA A 393 13.82 21.67 5.76
N VAL A 394 13.30 21.18 6.89
CA VAL A 394 12.30 21.89 7.71
C VAL A 394 12.75 21.90 9.17
N PRO A 395 13.27 23.02 9.69
CA PRO A 395 13.57 23.17 11.11
C PRO A 395 12.26 23.01 11.90
N ASN A 396 12.21 22.18 12.88
CA ASN A 396 11.07 21.79 13.72
C ASN A 396 10.30 20.53 13.29
N LEU A 397 10.86 19.68 12.43
CA LEU A 397 10.40 18.30 12.25
C LEU A 397 11.07 17.31 13.25
N SER A 398 11.76 17.85 14.26
CA SER A 398 12.40 17.04 15.32
C SER A 398 11.45 16.81 16.50
#